data_248aacb4179f15d1e4dd814544bc90a9
#
_entry.id   248aacb4179f15d1e4dd814544bc90a9
#
_cell.length_a   1.000
_cell.length_b   1.000
_cell.length_c   1.000
_cell.angle_alpha   90.00
_cell.angle_beta   90.00
_cell.angle_gamma   90.00
#
_symmetry.space_group_name_H-M   'P 1'
#
loop_
_entity.id
_entity.type
_entity.pdbx_description
1 polymer ?
#
loop_
_entity_poly.entity_id
_entity_poly.type
_entity_poly.pdbx_seq_one_letter_code
_entity_poly.pdbx_strand_id
1 'polypeptide(L)'
;MPAAMGWLANAFTWWNGASWGTSIVTRRRGKEVGRDETGNLYYQDKKDPRRRWVIYAGANDGSRVPPAWQAWLRGTIDDLPDKSLPPVRKFQTRPTPNLTGTMAAFRPDGALGSGRIRPASTGDYEPWIPE
;
A
#
# COMPACT_ATOMS: atom_id res chain seq x y z
N MET A 1 -2.02 -9.93 -17.76
CA MET A 1 -2.35 -8.63 -18.37
C MET A 1 -3.55 -8.08 -17.63
N PRO A 2 -3.48 -6.95 -16.94
CA PRO A 2 -4.70 -6.32 -16.47
C PRO A 2 -5.51 -5.93 -17.69
N ALA A 3 -6.75 -6.41 -17.75
CA ALA A 3 -7.69 -6.01 -18.78
C ALA A 3 -7.70 -4.48 -18.83
N ALA A 4 -7.49 -3.93 -20.01
CA ALA A 4 -7.66 -2.51 -20.26
C ALA A 4 -9.09 -2.18 -19.81
N MET A 5 -9.24 -1.64 -18.61
CA MET A 5 -10.49 -1.02 -18.22
C MET A 5 -10.77 0.02 -19.29
N GLY A 6 -11.91 -0.14 -19.96
CA GLY A 6 -12.24 0.65 -21.13
C GLY A 6 -12.08 2.14 -20.80
N TRP A 7 -11.64 2.93 -21.77
CA TRP A 7 -11.38 4.37 -21.61
C TRP A 7 -12.56 5.15 -20.98
N LEU A 8 -13.79 4.66 -21.14
CA LEU A 8 -14.98 5.18 -20.47
C LEU A 8 -14.96 4.93 -18.96
N ALA A 9 -14.50 3.76 -18.51
CA ALA A 9 -14.39 3.48 -17.09
C ALA A 9 -13.41 4.45 -16.41
N ASN A 10 -12.26 4.73 -17.03
CA ASN A 10 -11.28 5.70 -16.51
C ASN A 10 -11.80 7.15 -16.48
N ALA A 11 -12.82 7.49 -17.25
CA ALA A 11 -13.44 8.80 -17.19
C ALA A 11 -14.33 8.99 -15.94
N PHE A 12 -14.92 7.90 -15.43
CA PHE A 12 -15.89 7.94 -14.35
C PHE A 12 -15.42 7.29 -13.05
N THR A 13 -14.36 6.50 -13.07
CA THR A 13 -13.80 5.87 -11.86
C THR A 13 -12.58 6.64 -11.37
N TRP A 14 -12.67 7.21 -10.18
CA TRP A 14 -11.56 7.91 -9.52
C TRP A 14 -10.88 7.04 -8.46
N TRP A 15 -11.42 5.88 -8.16
CA TRP A 15 -10.94 4.97 -7.10
C TRP A 15 -10.04 3.84 -7.61
N ASN A 16 -9.94 3.64 -8.91
CA ASN A 16 -9.06 2.63 -9.53
C ASN A 16 -8.12 3.29 -10.54
N GLY A 17 -6.83 3.25 -10.25
CA GLY A 17 -5.81 3.78 -11.15
C GLY A 17 -5.85 5.30 -11.27
N ALA A 18 -5.32 5.81 -12.36
CA ALA A 18 -5.27 7.24 -12.64
C ALA A 18 -6.54 7.72 -13.33
N SER A 19 -7.17 8.76 -12.80
CA SER A 19 -8.22 9.48 -13.51
C SER A 19 -7.68 10.15 -14.78
N TRP A 20 -8.56 10.54 -15.69
CA TRP A 20 -8.16 11.25 -16.92
C TRP A 20 -7.34 12.51 -16.64
N GLY A 21 -7.76 13.32 -15.67
CA GLY A 21 -7.02 14.51 -15.26
C GLY A 21 -5.61 14.17 -14.79
N THR A 22 -5.48 13.16 -13.93
CA THR A 22 -4.19 12.68 -13.46
C THR A 22 -3.31 12.17 -14.61
N SER A 23 -3.89 11.42 -15.54
CA SER A 23 -3.17 10.91 -16.71
C SER A 23 -2.65 12.03 -17.62
N ILE A 24 -3.47 13.06 -17.88
CA ILE A 24 -3.06 14.22 -18.66
C ILE A 24 -1.95 15.00 -17.97
N VAL A 25 -2.09 15.28 -16.67
CA VAL A 25 -1.07 15.99 -15.89
C VAL A 25 0.23 15.19 -15.85
N THR A 26 0.16 13.89 -15.61
CA THR A 26 1.32 13.00 -15.59
C THR A 26 2.03 12.99 -16.93
N ARG A 27 1.30 12.91 -18.04
CA ARG A 27 1.90 12.92 -19.39
C ARG A 27 2.59 14.25 -19.72
N ARG A 28 2.01 15.38 -19.29
CA ARG A 28 2.55 16.72 -19.61
C ARG A 28 3.67 17.13 -18.66
N ARG A 29 3.52 16.89 -17.36
CA ARG A 29 4.40 17.43 -16.31
C ARG A 29 5.21 16.38 -15.61
N GLY A 30 4.80 15.11 -15.65
CA GLY A 30 5.46 14.00 -14.97
C GLY A 30 6.69 13.50 -15.71
N LYS A 31 7.72 13.20 -14.93
CA LYS A 31 8.87 12.40 -15.35
C LYS A 31 8.81 11.11 -14.55
N GLU A 32 8.72 9.96 -15.21
CA GLU A 32 8.81 8.66 -14.54
C GLU A 32 10.21 8.51 -13.95
N VAL A 33 10.29 8.18 -12.66
CA VAL A 33 11.53 8.04 -11.92
C VAL A 33 11.80 6.60 -11.50
N GLY A 34 10.76 5.77 -11.44
CA GLY A 34 10.92 4.36 -11.11
C GLY A 34 9.62 3.60 -11.00
N ARG A 35 9.77 2.30 -10.75
CA ARG A 35 8.69 1.33 -10.57
C ARG A 35 9.03 0.42 -9.41
N ASP A 36 8.03 -0.01 -8.65
CA ASP A 36 8.21 -1.02 -7.60
C ASP A 36 7.87 -2.45 -8.08
N GLU A 37 8.08 -3.43 -7.20
CA GLU A 37 7.81 -4.84 -7.47
C GLU A 37 6.32 -5.13 -7.72
N THR A 38 5.41 -4.29 -7.20
CA THR A 38 3.96 -4.43 -7.37
C THR A 38 3.44 -3.78 -8.63
N GLY A 39 4.32 -3.08 -9.36
CA GLY A 39 4.01 -2.43 -10.63
C GLY A 39 3.50 -0.99 -10.50
N ASN A 40 3.54 -0.40 -9.30
CA ASN A 40 3.24 1.02 -9.13
C ASN A 40 4.31 1.87 -9.81
N LEU A 41 3.88 2.96 -10.44
CA LEU A 41 4.73 3.88 -11.18
C LEU A 41 4.91 5.18 -10.39
N TYR A 42 6.15 5.62 -10.25
CA TYR A 42 6.50 6.82 -9.50
C TYR A 42 6.92 7.94 -10.41
N TYR A 43 6.34 9.11 -10.19
CA TYR A 43 6.54 10.29 -11.01
C TYR A 43 6.97 11.48 -10.17
N GLN A 44 7.75 12.35 -10.81
CA GLN A 44 8.20 13.63 -10.29
C GLN A 44 7.85 14.74 -11.28
N ASP A 45 7.46 15.91 -10.80
CA ASP A 45 7.20 17.05 -11.68
C ASP A 45 8.52 17.53 -12.30
N LYS A 46 8.49 17.81 -13.61
CA LYS A 46 9.65 18.31 -14.37
C LYS A 46 10.11 19.70 -13.91
N LYS A 47 9.18 20.51 -13.37
CA LYS A 47 9.46 21.89 -12.96
C LYS A 47 9.75 22.00 -11.47
N ASP A 48 9.09 21.19 -10.66
CA ASP A 48 9.22 21.19 -9.19
C ASP A 48 9.52 19.78 -8.68
N PRO A 49 10.78 19.48 -8.33
CA PRO A 49 11.19 18.17 -7.83
C PRO A 49 10.53 17.76 -6.50
N ARG A 50 9.93 18.71 -5.76
CA ARG A 50 9.20 18.42 -4.52
C ARG A 50 7.84 17.80 -4.77
N ARG A 51 7.27 18.00 -5.96
CA ARG A 51 5.99 17.41 -6.35
C ARG A 51 6.22 16.00 -6.88
N ARG A 52 5.83 15.04 -6.09
CA ARG A 52 6.00 13.60 -6.35
C ARG A 52 4.65 12.92 -6.22
N TRP A 53 4.38 11.93 -7.06
CA TRP A 53 3.15 11.14 -6.98
C TRP A 53 3.36 9.73 -7.48
N VAL A 54 2.41 8.88 -7.17
CA VAL A 54 2.37 7.48 -7.58
C VAL A 54 1.12 7.21 -8.41
N ILE A 55 1.26 6.37 -9.42
CA ILE A 55 0.13 5.75 -10.11
C ILE A 55 0.11 4.29 -9.75
N TYR A 56 -0.98 3.87 -9.09
CA TYR A 56 -1.12 2.51 -8.61
C TYR A 56 -1.40 1.54 -9.75
N ALA A 57 -0.84 0.33 -9.65
CA ALA A 57 -1.12 -0.77 -10.57
C ALA A 57 -2.44 -1.50 -10.26
N GLY A 58 -3.34 -0.91 -9.50
CA GLY A 58 -4.62 -1.47 -9.08
C GLY A 58 -5.38 -0.49 -8.21
N ALA A 59 -5.99 -0.99 -7.11
CA ALA A 59 -6.71 -0.13 -6.18
C ALA A 59 -5.82 0.99 -5.63
N ASN A 60 -6.41 2.18 -5.48
CA ASN A 60 -5.74 3.36 -4.93
C ASN A 60 -5.65 3.24 -3.40
N ASP A 61 -4.65 2.52 -2.93
CA ASP A 61 -4.39 2.28 -1.52
C ASP A 61 -2.93 2.59 -1.19
N GLY A 62 -2.72 3.57 -0.30
CA GLY A 62 -1.38 4.00 0.11
C GLY A 62 -0.55 2.90 0.78
N SER A 63 -1.19 1.90 1.38
CA SER A 63 -0.49 0.75 1.99
C SER A 63 0.21 -0.16 0.97
N ARG A 64 -0.16 -0.03 -0.31
CA ARG A 64 0.46 -0.78 -1.41
C ARG A 64 1.83 -0.23 -1.82
N VAL A 65 2.16 0.97 -1.35
CA VAL A 65 3.47 1.57 -1.60
C VAL A 65 4.49 1.03 -0.61
N PRO A 66 5.61 0.46 -1.06
CA PRO A 66 6.68 0.00 -0.17
C PRO A 66 7.25 1.14 0.68
N PRO A 67 7.73 0.87 1.92
CA PRO A 67 8.25 1.89 2.83
C PRO A 67 9.36 2.78 2.24
N ALA A 68 10.21 2.21 1.42
CA ALA A 68 11.28 2.94 0.74
C ALA A 68 10.72 4.02 -0.22
N TRP A 69 9.74 3.66 -1.02
CA TRP A 69 9.05 4.60 -1.91
C TRP A 69 8.15 5.58 -1.17
N GLN A 70 7.59 5.18 -0.01
CA GLN A 70 6.86 6.10 0.88
C GLN A 70 7.77 7.20 1.42
N ALA A 71 8.99 6.85 1.83
CA ALA A 71 9.98 7.84 2.28
C ALA A 71 10.29 8.86 1.18
N TRP A 72 10.44 8.39 -0.05
CA TRP A 72 10.66 9.25 -1.20
C TRP A 72 9.44 10.14 -1.52
N LEU A 73 8.23 9.59 -1.55
CA LEU A 73 6.99 10.33 -1.83
C LEU A 73 6.75 11.44 -0.81
N ARG A 74 7.07 11.21 0.45
CA ARG A 74 6.90 12.19 1.54
C ARG A 74 8.04 13.22 1.63
N GLY A 75 9.08 13.07 0.81
CA GLY A 75 10.25 13.94 0.87
C GLY A 75 11.14 13.70 2.08
N THR A 76 11.06 12.54 2.73
CA THR A 76 11.96 12.16 3.82
C THR A 76 13.36 11.90 3.28
N ILE A 77 13.45 11.41 2.06
CA ILE A 77 14.68 11.27 1.29
C ILE A 77 14.56 12.06 -0.02
N ASP A 78 15.63 12.69 -0.45
CA ASP A 78 15.63 13.50 -1.67
C ASP A 78 15.89 12.68 -2.92
N ASP A 79 16.86 11.77 -2.85
CA ASP A 79 17.21 10.88 -3.94
C ASP A 79 16.32 9.62 -3.98
N LEU A 80 16.42 8.88 -5.10
CA LEU A 80 15.71 7.62 -5.28
C LEU A 80 16.07 6.60 -4.18
N PRO A 81 15.13 5.74 -3.76
CA PRO A 81 15.35 4.76 -2.69
C PRO A 81 16.61 3.91 -2.87
N ASP A 82 16.88 3.46 -4.10
CA ASP A 82 18.03 2.63 -4.43
C ASP A 82 19.38 3.31 -4.17
N LYS A 83 19.40 4.65 -4.16
CA LYS A 83 20.61 5.44 -3.93
C LYS A 83 20.74 5.94 -2.50
N SER A 84 19.63 6.26 -1.87
CA SER A 84 19.60 6.91 -0.55
C SER A 84 19.48 5.94 0.61
N LEU A 85 18.94 4.76 0.38
CA LEU A 85 18.69 3.80 1.45
C LEU A 85 19.75 2.69 1.46
N PRO A 86 20.11 2.20 2.66
CA PRO A 86 20.99 1.06 2.77
C PRO A 86 20.32 -0.20 2.20
N PRO A 87 21.12 -1.21 1.80
CA PRO A 87 20.58 -2.46 1.30
C PRO A 87 19.68 -3.15 2.33
N VAL A 88 18.69 -3.86 1.83
CA VAL A 88 17.72 -4.63 2.67
C VAL A 88 18.48 -5.62 3.55
N ARG A 89 18.23 -5.57 4.85
CA ARG A 89 18.86 -6.46 5.83
C ARG A 89 18.13 -7.80 5.89
N LYS A 90 18.85 -8.86 6.29
CA LYS A 90 18.34 -10.25 6.31
C LYS A 90 17.08 -10.45 7.17
N PHE A 91 16.90 -9.63 8.21
CA PHE A 91 15.75 -9.72 9.11
C PHE A 91 14.53 -8.91 8.63
N GLN A 92 14.67 -8.11 7.58
CA GLN A 92 13.56 -7.33 7.03
C GLN A 92 12.68 -8.24 6.19
N THR A 93 11.41 -8.29 6.52
CA THR A 93 10.37 -8.97 5.74
C THR A 93 9.83 -8.05 4.66
N ARG A 94 9.30 -8.62 3.59
CA ARG A 94 8.61 -7.85 2.55
C ARG A 94 7.38 -7.15 3.16
N PRO A 95 7.15 -5.88 2.84
CA PRO A 95 5.96 -5.18 3.28
C PRO A 95 4.72 -5.82 2.64
N THR A 96 3.67 -5.99 3.43
CA THR A 96 2.36 -6.44 2.95
C THR A 96 1.39 -5.26 2.95
N PRO A 97 0.54 -5.12 1.92
CA PRO A 97 -0.55 -4.15 1.93
C PRO A 97 -1.51 -4.38 3.09
N ASN A 98 -2.31 -3.36 3.42
CA ASN A 98 -3.36 -3.50 4.42
C ASN A 98 -4.38 -4.54 3.98
N LEU A 99 -4.55 -5.58 4.77
CA LEU A 99 -5.45 -6.69 4.49
C LEU A 99 -6.83 -6.54 5.14
N THR A 100 -7.07 -5.46 5.87
CA THR A 100 -8.36 -5.18 6.51
C THR A 100 -9.51 -5.25 5.50
N GLY A 101 -10.57 -5.96 5.86
CA GLY A 101 -11.71 -6.18 4.97
C GLY A 101 -11.54 -7.32 3.97
N THR A 102 -10.39 -7.98 3.92
CA THR A 102 -10.15 -9.15 3.07
C THR A 102 -10.23 -10.46 3.85
N MET A 103 -10.31 -11.58 3.14
CA MET A 103 -10.26 -12.91 3.76
C MET A 103 -8.89 -13.25 4.37
N ALA A 104 -7.85 -12.55 3.96
CA ALA A 104 -6.47 -12.70 4.47
C ALA A 104 -6.18 -11.81 5.68
N ALA A 105 -7.16 -11.01 6.15
CA ALA A 105 -7.01 -10.19 7.34
C ALA A 105 -6.75 -11.05 8.58
N PHE A 106 -5.87 -10.56 9.47
CA PHE A 106 -5.60 -11.24 10.73
C PHE A 106 -6.88 -11.39 11.56
N ARG A 107 -7.12 -12.59 12.01
CA ARG A 107 -8.21 -12.92 12.93
C ARG A 107 -7.62 -13.62 14.16
N PRO A 108 -7.76 -13.04 15.35
CA PRO A 108 -7.29 -13.66 16.57
C PRO A 108 -8.04 -14.96 16.85
N ASP A 109 -7.43 -15.83 17.64
CA ASP A 109 -8.10 -17.02 18.14
C ASP A 109 -9.30 -16.61 19.01
N GLY A 110 -10.44 -17.27 18.83
CA GLY A 110 -11.70 -16.90 19.47
C GLY A 110 -12.54 -15.85 18.77
N ALA A 111 -12.07 -15.28 17.64
CA ALA A 111 -12.91 -14.40 16.83
C ALA A 111 -14.05 -15.19 16.18
N LEU A 112 -15.23 -14.59 16.11
CA LEU A 112 -16.37 -15.17 15.39
C LEU A 112 -15.98 -15.43 13.93
N GLY A 113 -16.14 -16.65 13.46
CA GLY A 113 -15.79 -17.05 12.11
C GLY A 113 -14.33 -17.51 11.92
N SER A 114 -13.47 -17.50 12.96
CA SER A 114 -12.14 -18.13 12.89
C SER A 114 -12.19 -19.64 13.07
N GLY A 115 -13.26 -20.15 13.70
CA GLY A 115 -13.40 -21.56 14.09
C GLY A 115 -12.40 -22.03 15.17
N ARG A 116 -11.57 -21.12 15.67
CA ARG A 116 -10.57 -21.41 16.70
C ARG A 116 -11.06 -20.98 18.08
N ILE A 117 -10.72 -21.77 19.09
CA ILE A 117 -11.00 -21.44 20.48
C ILE A 117 -9.83 -20.61 21.01
N ARG A 118 -10.13 -19.51 21.68
CA ARG A 118 -9.12 -18.69 22.36
C ARG A 118 -8.48 -19.50 23.49
N PRO A 119 -7.16 -19.54 23.63
CA PRO A 119 -6.53 -20.14 24.79
C PRO A 119 -6.92 -19.36 26.06
N ALA A 120 -7.03 -20.05 27.16
CA ALA A 120 -7.30 -19.45 28.48
C ALA A 120 -6.20 -18.41 28.80
N SER A 121 -6.58 -17.33 29.45
CA SER A 121 -5.67 -16.29 29.91
C SER A 121 -5.85 -16.02 31.40
N THR A 122 -4.84 -15.44 32.02
CA THR A 122 -4.89 -15.07 33.48
C THR A 122 -5.95 -14.03 33.81
N GLY A 123 -6.52 -13.35 32.81
CA GLY A 123 -7.61 -12.37 32.96
C GLY A 123 -9.00 -12.98 32.78
N ASP A 124 -9.11 -14.28 32.57
CA ASP A 124 -10.39 -14.95 32.42
C ASP A 124 -11.08 -15.07 33.79
N TYR A 125 -12.38 -14.79 33.81
CA TYR A 125 -13.18 -14.92 35.02
C TYR A 125 -13.38 -16.39 35.34
N GLU A 126 -12.98 -16.78 36.57
CA GLU A 126 -13.33 -18.06 37.19
C GLU A 126 -14.40 -17.80 38.24
N PRO A 127 -15.62 -18.41 38.12
CA PRO A 127 -16.65 -18.24 39.14
C PRO A 127 -16.16 -18.79 40.46
N TRP A 128 -16.29 -17.99 41.52
CA TRP A 128 -16.03 -18.46 42.87
C TRP A 128 -17.06 -19.50 43.25
N ILE A 129 -16.61 -20.66 43.77
CA ILE A 129 -17.46 -21.75 44.29
C ILE A 129 -17.24 -21.79 45.79
N PRO A 130 -18.28 -21.61 46.65
CA PRO A 130 -18.13 -21.76 48.08
C PRO A 130 -17.81 -23.22 48.44
N GLU A 131 -16.89 -23.42 49.36
CA GLU A 131 -16.56 -24.73 49.95
C GLU A 131 -17.70 -25.26 50.81
#